data_75437be894a635faa8c97ccbb5597823
#
_entry.id   75437be894a635faa8c97ccbb5597823
#
_cell.length_a   1.000
_cell.length_b   1.000
_cell.length_c   1.000
_cell.angle_alpha   90.00
_cell.angle_beta   90.00
_cell.angle_gamma   90.00
#
_symmetry.space_group_name_H-M   'P 1'
#
loop_
_entity.id
_entity.type
_entity.pdbx_description
1 polymer ?
#
loop_
_entity_poly.entity_id
_entity_poly.type
_entity_poly.pdbx_seq_one_letter_code
_entity_poly.pdbx_strand_id
1 'polypeptide(L)'
;IFTQHVRMGLDGKKHRRTLNSLVCGGSGAGKSRFYAKPNLLQASHVSYFVLDCKGELLRDCGGLLERMGYEIKVVDLLNMEKSHCYNPFAYLKNDNDVQKMVTNLFKSTTPKGSQSNDPFWDTAASMLLMALVFYLHYEAPEDEKNFAMIMEMLRAGEVREDDDSYQSPLDELFERLEMRSPDHIAVKYYKDYRSGSAKTLKSIQITLAARLEKFNLSSVAALTATDELDLASLGEKKVALFALIPDNDSSFNFLVSLLYASTFQELFYSADRVHGGSLPVPVHFLMDEFANVSLPDDFDKLLATMRSRNISVSIIIQNIAQLKALYEKQWESIMGNCDEFLYLGGNETSTHKLISENYLGKSTLWLDTYGKSTGHSGSYSTNNQITGRELLTPDEVRMLDNNLALLFIRGEPPLMDEKYDLLKHPNVKYTTDGGAPVYTHGGTENAVADMAIGRLTPGDLAKIKEPETLCELLSDEDMEKIFQFKEEKQNETV
;
A
#
# COMPACT_ATOMS: atom_id res chain seq x y z
N ILE A 1 -3.73 -21.35 -4.79
CA ILE A 1 -2.78 -22.47 -4.76
C ILE A 1 -1.90 -22.30 -3.53
N PHE A 2 -1.80 -23.33 -2.67
CA PHE A 2 -0.93 -23.33 -1.50
C PHE A 2 0.27 -24.28 -1.67
N THR A 3 0.01 -25.50 -2.10
CA THR A 3 1.03 -26.52 -2.27
C THR A 3 0.77 -27.29 -3.59
N GLN A 4 1.56 -28.31 -3.87
CA GLN A 4 1.43 -29.10 -5.10
C GLN A 4 0.03 -29.72 -5.24
N HIS A 5 -0.54 -30.20 -4.13
CA HIS A 5 -1.82 -30.93 -4.15
C HIS A 5 -2.97 -30.16 -3.50
N VAL A 6 -2.70 -29.05 -2.78
CA VAL A 6 -3.73 -28.29 -2.07
C VAL A 6 -4.06 -26.98 -2.77
N ARG A 7 -5.32 -26.85 -3.14
CA ARG A 7 -5.89 -25.63 -3.73
C ARG A 7 -7.19 -25.29 -3.02
N MET A 8 -7.47 -24.01 -2.85
CA MET A 8 -8.71 -23.53 -2.27
C MET A 8 -9.51 -22.74 -3.31
N GLY A 9 -10.82 -22.91 -3.30
CA GLY A 9 -11.72 -22.12 -4.12
C GLY A 9 -11.88 -20.70 -3.56
N LEU A 10 -12.12 -19.74 -4.43
CA LEU A 10 -12.27 -18.32 -4.07
C LEU A 10 -13.66 -17.94 -3.51
N ASP A 11 -14.56 -18.90 -3.35
CA ASP A 11 -15.88 -18.69 -2.73
C ASP A 11 -15.82 -18.82 -1.22
N GLY A 12 -15.52 -17.72 -0.52
CA GLY A 12 -15.44 -17.68 0.95
C GLY A 12 -16.79 -17.97 1.64
N LYS A 13 -17.93 -17.83 0.97
CA LYS A 13 -19.25 -18.20 1.53
C LYS A 13 -19.42 -19.71 1.54
N LYS A 14 -19.04 -20.38 0.45
CA LYS A 14 -19.09 -21.85 0.35
C LYS A 14 -18.17 -22.52 1.37
N HIS A 15 -16.97 -22.03 1.54
CA HIS A 15 -15.97 -22.61 2.43
C HIS A 15 -16.10 -22.16 3.88
N ARG A 16 -16.89 -21.10 4.15
CA ARG A 16 -17.08 -20.48 5.49
C ARG A 16 -15.76 -20.04 6.14
N ARG A 17 -14.77 -19.70 5.32
CA ARG A 17 -13.43 -19.22 5.74
C ARG A 17 -13.18 -17.83 5.18
N THR A 18 -12.27 -17.11 5.80
CA THR A 18 -11.67 -15.94 5.16
C THR A 18 -10.78 -16.45 4.02
N LEU A 19 -10.54 -15.61 3.01
CA LEU A 19 -9.54 -15.90 1.98
C LEU A 19 -8.23 -15.16 2.28
N ASN A 20 -8.06 -14.76 3.56
CA ASN A 20 -6.83 -14.13 4.03
C ASN A 20 -5.83 -15.22 4.39
N SER A 21 -4.66 -15.15 3.83
CA SER A 21 -3.60 -16.12 4.05
C SER A 21 -2.32 -15.46 4.58
N LEU A 22 -1.64 -16.13 5.49
CA LEU A 22 -0.31 -15.79 5.95
C LEU A 22 0.69 -16.74 5.33
N VAL A 23 1.72 -16.20 4.68
CA VAL A 23 2.82 -16.98 4.09
C VAL A 23 4.12 -16.59 4.74
N CYS A 24 4.77 -17.54 5.36
CA CYS A 24 6.04 -17.33 6.05
C CYS A 24 7.14 -18.17 5.41
N GLY A 25 8.23 -17.51 5.04
CA GLY A 25 9.40 -18.20 4.50
C GLY A 25 10.64 -17.32 4.50
N GLY A 26 11.74 -17.84 4.97
CA GLY A 26 13.02 -17.14 5.02
C GLY A 26 13.49 -16.65 3.65
N SER A 27 14.59 -15.89 3.63
CA SER A 27 15.20 -15.50 2.36
C SER A 27 15.61 -16.75 1.59
N GLY A 28 15.28 -16.80 0.29
CA GLY A 28 15.53 -17.97 -0.55
C GLY A 28 14.55 -19.15 -0.37
N ALA A 29 13.57 -19.10 0.55
CA ALA A 29 12.57 -20.15 0.72
C ALA A 29 11.59 -20.27 -0.47
N GLY A 30 11.64 -19.30 -1.41
CA GLY A 30 10.86 -19.30 -2.64
C GLY A 30 9.44 -18.78 -2.51
N LYS A 31 9.19 -17.81 -1.61
CA LYS A 31 7.88 -17.17 -1.41
C LYS A 31 7.24 -16.71 -2.74
N SER A 32 7.99 -15.94 -3.53
CA SER A 32 7.50 -15.44 -4.82
C SER A 32 7.30 -16.61 -5.82
N ARG A 33 8.26 -17.55 -5.90
CA ARG A 33 8.21 -18.68 -6.85
C ARG A 33 7.12 -19.71 -6.55
N PHE A 34 6.96 -20.10 -5.26
CA PHE A 34 6.07 -21.19 -4.89
C PHE A 34 4.67 -20.74 -4.47
N TYR A 35 4.49 -19.44 -4.18
CA TYR A 35 3.21 -18.90 -3.75
C TYR A 35 2.72 -17.69 -4.57
N ALA A 36 3.47 -16.59 -4.61
CA ALA A 36 2.99 -15.36 -5.25
C ALA A 36 2.74 -15.54 -6.75
N LYS A 37 3.73 -16.00 -7.51
CA LYS A 37 3.59 -16.25 -8.95
C LYS A 37 2.49 -17.26 -9.27
N PRO A 38 2.41 -18.47 -8.68
CA PRO A 38 1.33 -19.42 -8.98
C PRO A 38 -0.06 -18.83 -8.78
N ASN A 39 -0.26 -17.96 -7.79
CA ASN A 39 -1.55 -17.33 -7.53
C ASN A 39 -1.86 -16.21 -8.51
N LEU A 40 -0.86 -15.39 -8.94
CA LEU A 40 -1.03 -14.44 -10.03
C LEU A 40 -1.31 -15.12 -11.36
N LEU A 41 -0.65 -16.26 -11.63
CA LEU A 41 -0.85 -17.04 -12.86
C LEU A 41 -2.26 -17.63 -12.99
N GLN A 42 -3.03 -17.71 -11.89
CA GLN A 42 -4.45 -18.08 -11.97
C GLN A 42 -5.22 -17.11 -12.86
N ALA A 43 -4.88 -15.82 -12.83
CA ALA A 43 -5.44 -14.76 -13.68
C ALA A 43 -6.95 -14.92 -13.89
N SER A 44 -7.65 -15.14 -12.78
CA SER A 44 -9.08 -15.48 -12.77
C SER A 44 -9.94 -14.22 -12.92
N HIS A 45 -11.09 -14.18 -12.26
CA HIS A 45 -11.99 -13.02 -12.24
C HIS A 45 -11.72 -12.03 -11.08
N VAL A 46 -10.60 -12.18 -10.39
CA VAL A 46 -10.21 -11.38 -9.23
C VAL A 46 -9.31 -10.25 -9.68
N SER A 47 -9.54 -9.03 -9.23
CA SER A 47 -8.56 -7.94 -9.36
C SER A 47 -7.44 -8.10 -8.34
N TYR A 48 -6.28 -7.60 -8.68
CA TYR A 48 -5.09 -7.71 -7.82
C TYR A 48 -4.56 -6.33 -7.43
N PHE A 49 -4.20 -6.20 -6.15
CA PHE A 49 -3.27 -5.17 -5.68
C PHE A 49 -2.00 -5.89 -5.25
N VAL A 50 -0.89 -5.65 -5.92
CA VAL A 50 0.38 -6.37 -5.71
C VAL A 50 1.43 -5.42 -5.17
N LEU A 51 1.93 -5.68 -3.96
CA LEU A 51 3.17 -5.08 -3.49
C LEU A 51 4.32 -5.91 -4.05
N ASP A 52 5.13 -5.32 -4.91
CA ASP A 52 6.17 -6.02 -5.65
C ASP A 52 7.54 -5.39 -5.38
N CYS A 53 8.32 -6.05 -4.54
CA CYS A 53 9.69 -5.64 -4.29
C CYS A 53 10.56 -5.99 -5.51
N LYS A 54 11.25 -5.00 -6.08
CA LYS A 54 12.11 -5.13 -7.29
C LYS A 54 11.38 -5.22 -8.62
N GLY A 55 10.06 -5.21 -8.66
CA GLY A 55 9.28 -5.33 -9.89
C GLY A 55 9.39 -6.71 -10.58
N GLU A 56 9.73 -7.76 -9.82
CA GLU A 56 9.89 -9.12 -10.39
C GLU A 56 8.54 -9.71 -10.79
N LEU A 57 7.51 -9.52 -9.98
CA LEU A 57 6.18 -10.08 -10.26
C LEU A 57 5.54 -9.41 -11.48
N LEU A 58 5.64 -8.08 -11.59
CA LEU A 58 5.16 -7.33 -12.75
C LEU A 58 5.90 -7.76 -14.02
N ARG A 59 7.23 -7.75 -13.98
CA ARG A 59 8.08 -8.11 -15.12
C ARG A 59 7.80 -9.53 -15.64
N ASP A 60 7.58 -10.47 -14.71
CA ASP A 60 7.44 -11.88 -15.07
C ASP A 60 6.00 -12.25 -15.42
N CYS A 61 4.99 -11.61 -14.81
CA CYS A 61 3.58 -11.99 -14.96
C CYS A 61 2.73 -10.95 -15.70
N GLY A 62 3.22 -9.72 -15.89
CA GLY A 62 2.44 -8.62 -16.47
C GLY A 62 1.87 -8.97 -17.86
N GLY A 63 2.67 -9.55 -18.75
CA GLY A 63 2.22 -9.95 -20.09
C GLY A 63 1.11 -11.03 -20.08
N LEU A 64 1.11 -11.92 -19.09
CA LEU A 64 0.02 -12.85 -18.90
C LEU A 64 -1.27 -12.12 -18.47
N LEU A 65 -1.17 -11.22 -17.49
CA LEU A 65 -2.33 -10.49 -16.97
C LEU A 65 -2.98 -9.63 -18.05
N GLU A 66 -2.18 -8.88 -18.82
CA GLU A 66 -2.65 -8.10 -19.97
C GLU A 66 -3.38 -8.99 -20.99
N ARG A 67 -2.79 -10.12 -21.36
CA ARG A 67 -3.40 -11.12 -22.25
C ARG A 67 -4.72 -11.66 -21.72
N MET A 68 -4.89 -11.75 -20.41
CA MET A 68 -6.10 -12.22 -19.75
C MET A 68 -7.12 -11.11 -19.52
N GLY A 69 -6.89 -9.93 -20.11
CA GLY A 69 -7.81 -8.78 -20.10
C GLY A 69 -7.77 -7.96 -18.81
N TYR A 70 -6.65 -7.96 -18.11
CA TYR A 70 -6.44 -7.03 -16.99
C TYR A 70 -5.97 -5.68 -17.52
N GLU A 71 -6.51 -4.62 -16.97
CA GLU A 71 -5.90 -3.30 -17.01
C GLU A 71 -4.76 -3.25 -16.00
N ILE A 72 -3.55 -3.00 -16.48
CA ILE A 72 -2.37 -2.94 -15.59
C ILE A 72 -2.11 -1.49 -15.20
N LYS A 73 -2.11 -1.22 -13.90
CA LYS A 73 -1.74 0.06 -13.31
C LYS A 73 -0.51 -0.13 -12.44
N VAL A 74 0.40 0.83 -12.47
CA VAL A 74 1.69 0.71 -11.78
C VAL A 74 2.02 2.00 -11.06
N VAL A 75 2.28 1.91 -9.76
CA VAL A 75 2.97 2.95 -9.01
C VAL A 75 4.41 2.48 -8.85
N ASP A 76 5.32 3.09 -9.59
CA ASP A 76 6.71 2.66 -9.69
C ASP A 76 7.63 3.61 -8.92
N LEU A 77 8.03 3.20 -7.70
CA LEU A 77 9.00 3.94 -6.90
C LEU A 77 10.46 3.57 -7.22
N LEU A 78 10.68 2.59 -8.12
CA LEU A 78 12.00 2.27 -8.66
C LEU A 78 12.36 3.23 -9.80
N ASN A 79 11.36 3.57 -10.62
CA ASN A 79 11.49 4.52 -11.72
C ASN A 79 10.20 5.36 -11.83
N MET A 80 10.13 6.44 -11.07
CA MET A 80 8.94 7.29 -10.98
C MET A 80 8.51 7.90 -12.33
N GLU A 81 9.43 8.01 -13.29
CA GLU A 81 9.11 8.53 -14.64
C GLU A 81 8.22 7.59 -15.46
N LYS A 82 8.18 6.30 -15.09
CA LYS A 82 7.35 5.28 -15.73
C LYS A 82 6.09 4.93 -14.92
N SER A 83 5.85 5.64 -13.85
CA SER A 83 4.73 5.42 -12.95
C SER A 83 3.46 6.07 -13.46
N HIS A 84 2.30 5.45 -13.21
CA HIS A 84 1.06 6.20 -13.18
C HIS A 84 1.05 7.18 -12.02
N CYS A 85 0.43 8.33 -12.21
CA CYS A 85 0.25 9.32 -11.16
C CYS A 85 -0.75 8.84 -10.13
N TYR A 86 -0.47 9.14 -8.86
CA TYR A 86 -1.33 8.86 -7.73
C TYR A 86 -1.46 10.11 -6.86
N ASN A 87 -2.64 10.70 -6.83
CA ASN A 87 -2.95 11.85 -6.00
C ASN A 87 -3.89 11.48 -4.86
N PRO A 88 -3.44 11.45 -3.59
CA PRO A 88 -4.31 11.12 -2.46
C PRO A 88 -5.53 12.04 -2.30
N PHE A 89 -5.46 13.28 -2.77
CA PHE A 89 -6.59 14.23 -2.69
C PHE A 89 -7.80 13.78 -3.51
N ALA A 90 -7.60 13.04 -4.60
CA ALA A 90 -8.67 12.52 -5.44
C ALA A 90 -9.64 11.58 -4.69
N TYR A 91 -9.20 11.03 -3.55
CA TYR A 91 -9.95 10.06 -2.74
C TYR A 91 -10.54 10.66 -1.46
N LEU A 92 -10.44 11.98 -1.26
CA LEU A 92 -11.02 12.67 -0.12
C LEU A 92 -12.48 13.01 -0.40
N LYS A 93 -13.42 12.36 0.29
CA LYS A 93 -14.88 12.55 0.12
C LYS A 93 -15.52 13.37 1.24
N ASN A 94 -14.88 13.42 2.39
CA ASN A 94 -15.40 14.08 3.59
C ASN A 94 -14.29 14.42 4.59
N ASP A 95 -14.63 15.16 5.64
CA ASP A 95 -13.70 15.61 6.68
C ASP A 95 -12.93 14.47 7.36
N ASN A 96 -13.59 13.32 7.58
CA ASN A 96 -12.92 12.18 8.20
C ASN A 96 -11.81 11.60 7.31
N ASP A 97 -11.98 11.68 5.99
CA ASP A 97 -10.98 11.18 5.05
C ASP A 97 -9.74 12.07 5.05
N VAL A 98 -9.92 13.38 5.17
CA VAL A 98 -8.82 14.33 5.38
C VAL A 98 -8.05 14.00 6.66
N GLN A 99 -8.74 13.79 7.78
CA GLN A 99 -8.11 13.42 9.04
C GLN A 99 -7.31 12.10 8.94
N LYS A 100 -7.88 11.08 8.29
CA LYS A 100 -7.21 9.80 8.09
C LYS A 100 -5.95 9.95 7.22
N MET A 101 -6.04 10.69 6.12
CA MET A 101 -4.90 10.93 5.23
C MET A 101 -3.75 11.63 5.98
N VAL A 102 -4.04 12.71 6.70
CA VAL A 102 -3.03 13.44 7.48
C VAL A 102 -2.43 12.57 8.58
N THR A 103 -3.26 11.84 9.33
CA THR A 103 -2.79 10.93 10.39
C THR A 103 -1.88 9.85 9.81
N ASN A 104 -2.27 9.23 8.69
CA ASN A 104 -1.48 8.19 8.04
C ASN A 104 -0.15 8.73 7.49
N LEU A 105 -0.16 9.94 6.92
CA LEU A 105 1.05 10.61 6.44
C LEU A 105 2.04 10.87 7.58
N PHE A 106 1.59 11.46 8.70
CA PHE A 106 2.44 11.69 9.85
C PHE A 106 3.04 10.40 10.39
N LYS A 107 2.23 9.36 10.52
CA LYS A 107 2.68 8.05 11.00
C LYS A 107 3.72 7.43 10.05
N SER A 108 3.46 7.44 8.75
CA SER A 108 4.34 6.80 7.76
C SER A 108 5.64 7.58 7.51
N THR A 109 5.68 8.88 7.85
CA THR A 109 6.87 9.72 7.77
C THR A 109 7.62 9.87 9.10
N THR A 110 7.13 9.25 10.19
CA THR A 110 7.84 9.24 11.47
C THR A 110 9.06 8.31 11.39
N PRO A 111 10.29 8.79 11.66
CA PRO A 111 11.47 7.94 11.63
C PRO A 111 11.37 6.81 12.64
N LYS A 112 11.69 5.58 12.22
CA LYS A 112 11.69 4.40 13.10
C LYS A 112 12.67 4.61 14.25
N GLY A 113 12.19 4.46 15.49
CA GLY A 113 13.02 4.63 16.71
C GLY A 113 13.08 6.05 17.25
N SER A 114 12.57 7.05 16.57
CA SER A 114 12.35 8.38 17.14
C SER A 114 11.00 8.39 17.86
N GLN A 115 10.96 8.00 19.12
CA GLN A 115 9.89 8.52 19.97
C GLN A 115 10.19 10.01 20.15
N SER A 116 9.39 10.88 19.53
CA SER A 116 9.44 12.31 19.85
C SER A 116 9.19 12.42 21.35
N ASN A 117 10.18 12.93 22.09
CA ASN A 117 10.05 13.12 23.54
C ASN A 117 8.90 14.09 23.88
N ASP A 118 8.36 14.79 22.88
CA ASP A 118 7.26 15.72 23.00
C ASP A 118 6.32 15.59 21.79
N PRO A 119 5.15 14.92 21.95
CA PRO A 119 4.14 14.78 20.90
C PRO A 119 3.50 16.11 20.48
N PHE A 120 3.76 17.19 21.21
CA PHE A 120 3.20 18.51 20.92
C PHE A 120 3.54 18.99 19.51
N TRP A 121 4.80 18.85 19.08
CA TRP A 121 5.26 19.37 17.78
C TRP A 121 4.58 18.65 16.60
N ASP A 122 4.47 17.34 16.67
CA ASP A 122 3.80 16.55 15.64
C ASP A 122 2.29 16.84 15.61
N THR A 123 1.66 17.00 16.77
CA THR A 123 0.23 17.36 16.87
C THR A 123 0.00 18.74 16.27
N ALA A 124 0.80 19.75 16.65
CA ALA A 124 0.66 21.10 16.15
C ALA A 124 0.95 21.21 14.64
N ALA A 125 1.96 20.48 14.15
CA ALA A 125 2.25 20.40 12.72
C ALA A 125 1.12 19.72 11.93
N SER A 126 0.48 18.70 12.52
CA SER A 126 -0.69 18.05 11.91
C SER A 126 -1.90 18.99 11.84
N MET A 127 -2.10 19.86 12.83
CA MET A 127 -3.16 20.88 12.80
C MET A 127 -2.95 21.87 11.66
N LEU A 128 -1.72 22.34 11.45
CA LEU A 128 -1.41 23.21 10.30
C LEU A 128 -1.67 22.47 8.98
N LEU A 129 -1.21 21.24 8.84
CA LEU A 129 -1.48 20.46 7.62
C LEU A 129 -2.98 20.22 7.40
N MET A 130 -3.75 19.96 8.47
CA MET A 130 -5.22 19.85 8.39
C MET A 130 -5.82 21.15 7.82
N ALA A 131 -5.40 22.33 8.31
CA ALA A 131 -5.88 23.61 7.81
C ALA A 131 -5.64 23.76 6.30
N LEU A 132 -4.41 23.46 5.84
CA LEU A 132 -4.02 23.56 4.44
C LEU A 132 -4.80 22.56 3.56
N VAL A 133 -4.88 21.30 3.97
CA VAL A 133 -5.61 20.26 3.22
C VAL A 133 -7.10 20.57 3.14
N PHE A 134 -7.74 21.00 4.25
CA PHE A 134 -9.15 21.39 4.23
C PHE A 134 -9.39 22.63 3.34
N TYR A 135 -8.44 23.59 3.34
CA TYR A 135 -8.53 24.71 2.43
C TYR A 135 -8.53 24.24 0.98
N LEU A 136 -7.55 23.42 0.57
CA LEU A 136 -7.49 22.92 -0.80
C LEU A 136 -8.71 22.05 -1.14
N HIS A 137 -9.14 21.19 -0.24
CA HIS A 137 -10.26 20.29 -0.48
C HIS A 137 -11.56 21.03 -0.83
N TYR A 138 -11.87 22.12 -0.11
CA TYR A 138 -13.14 22.84 -0.25
C TYR A 138 -13.09 24.06 -1.15
N GLU A 139 -11.93 24.74 -1.25
CA GLU A 139 -11.82 26.06 -1.85
C GLU A 139 -11.02 26.10 -3.15
N ALA A 140 -10.10 25.13 -3.33
CA ALA A 140 -9.21 25.13 -4.49
C ALA A 140 -9.85 24.41 -5.70
N PRO A 141 -9.47 24.80 -6.93
CA PRO A 141 -9.78 24.03 -8.13
C PRO A 141 -9.07 22.67 -8.12
N GLU A 142 -9.57 21.72 -8.91
CA GLU A 142 -9.10 20.33 -8.88
C GLU A 142 -7.61 20.15 -9.19
N ASP A 143 -7.08 20.95 -10.09
CA ASP A 143 -5.65 20.93 -10.49
C ASP A 143 -4.70 21.45 -9.40
N GLU A 144 -5.20 22.21 -8.42
CA GLU A 144 -4.44 22.68 -7.27
C GLU A 144 -4.54 21.75 -6.05
N LYS A 145 -5.42 20.75 -6.06
CA LYS A 145 -5.60 19.81 -4.95
C LYS A 145 -4.49 18.75 -4.95
N ASN A 146 -3.29 19.13 -4.52
CA ASN A 146 -2.13 18.23 -4.45
C ASN A 146 -1.09 18.69 -3.42
N PHE A 147 -0.10 17.85 -3.13
CA PHE A 147 0.94 18.17 -2.17
C PHE A 147 1.92 19.25 -2.65
N ALA A 148 2.09 19.44 -3.95
CA ALA A 148 2.91 20.53 -4.46
C ALA A 148 2.32 21.88 -4.05
N MET A 149 0.99 22.06 -4.13
CA MET A 149 0.30 23.26 -3.66
C MET A 149 0.39 23.41 -2.13
N ILE A 150 0.31 22.32 -1.36
CA ILE A 150 0.57 22.38 0.10
C ILE A 150 1.95 22.97 0.39
N MET A 151 2.98 22.57 -0.38
CA MET A 151 4.33 23.09 -0.20
C MET A 151 4.43 24.58 -0.57
N GLU A 152 3.73 25.05 -1.59
CA GLU A 152 3.66 26.46 -1.95
C GLU A 152 2.94 27.29 -0.87
N MET A 153 1.79 26.79 -0.37
CA MET A 153 1.08 27.44 0.74
C MET A 153 1.94 27.53 2.00
N LEU A 154 2.72 26.49 2.31
CA LEU A 154 3.62 26.48 3.46
C LEU A 154 4.75 27.50 3.31
N ARG A 155 5.29 27.70 2.09
CA ARG A 155 6.27 28.76 1.78
C ARG A 155 5.65 30.15 1.88
N ALA A 156 4.41 30.32 1.41
CA ALA A 156 3.67 31.57 1.50
C ALA A 156 3.31 31.97 2.94
N GLY A 157 3.36 31.02 3.88
CA GLY A 157 3.06 31.22 5.29
C GLY A 157 4.28 31.64 6.15
N GLU A 158 5.27 32.35 5.61
CA GLU A 158 6.45 32.76 6.36
C GLU A 158 6.09 33.48 7.68
N VAL A 159 6.70 33.04 8.78
CA VAL A 159 6.55 33.64 10.11
C VAL A 159 7.80 34.49 10.44
N ARG A 160 7.62 35.75 10.79
CA ARG A 160 8.70 36.66 11.24
C ARG A 160 8.69 36.77 12.76
N GLU A 161 9.82 36.47 13.37
CA GLU A 161 9.98 36.56 14.84
C GLU A 161 10.21 37.95 15.35
N ASP A 162 10.62 38.87 14.47
CA ASP A 162 10.96 40.27 14.76
C ASP A 162 9.77 41.24 14.57
N ASP A 163 8.66 40.75 14.01
CA ASP A 163 7.47 41.56 13.74
C ASP A 163 6.19 40.74 13.99
N ASP A 164 5.64 40.86 15.18
CA ASP A 164 4.38 40.20 15.57
C ASP A 164 3.15 40.68 14.78
N SER A 165 3.26 41.83 14.10
CA SER A 165 2.20 42.41 13.27
C SER A 165 2.25 41.92 11.81
N TYR A 166 3.30 41.19 11.43
CA TYR A 166 3.46 40.68 10.07
C TYR A 166 2.38 39.66 9.71
N GLN A 167 1.70 39.97 8.62
CA GLN A 167 0.74 39.06 7.99
C GLN A 167 1.36 38.47 6.72
N SER A 168 1.46 37.16 6.67
CA SER A 168 1.92 36.43 5.48
C SER A 168 0.81 36.36 4.43
N PRO A 169 1.12 36.09 3.15
CA PRO A 169 0.12 35.82 2.13
C PRO A 169 -0.84 34.69 2.50
N LEU A 170 -0.37 33.71 3.26
CA LEU A 170 -1.21 32.63 3.79
C LEU A 170 -2.20 33.16 4.84
N ASP A 171 -1.78 34.06 5.74
CA ASP A 171 -2.67 34.69 6.71
C ASP A 171 -3.81 35.44 6.01
N GLU A 172 -3.47 36.26 4.99
CA GLU A 172 -4.47 36.98 4.20
C GLU A 172 -5.47 36.03 3.50
N LEU A 173 -4.98 34.88 3.02
CA LEU A 173 -5.82 33.88 2.37
C LEU A 173 -6.87 33.33 3.35
N PHE A 174 -6.47 32.98 4.57
CA PHE A 174 -7.37 32.47 5.61
C PHE A 174 -8.28 33.56 6.18
N GLU A 175 -7.83 34.80 6.29
CA GLU A 175 -8.68 35.94 6.67
C GLU A 175 -9.82 36.17 5.67
N ARG A 176 -9.53 36.13 4.36
CA ARG A 176 -10.56 36.23 3.30
C ARG A 176 -11.58 35.09 3.40
N LEU A 177 -11.12 33.86 3.69
CA LEU A 177 -12.01 32.74 3.91
C LEU A 177 -12.86 32.94 5.18
N GLU A 178 -12.27 33.42 6.27
CA GLU A 178 -12.96 33.72 7.51
C GLU A 178 -14.06 34.78 7.34
N MET A 179 -13.76 35.86 6.62
CA MET A 179 -14.75 36.91 6.31
C MET A 179 -15.97 36.35 5.54
N ARG A 180 -15.75 35.37 4.66
CA ARG A 180 -16.81 34.74 3.87
C ARG A 180 -17.51 33.62 4.63
N SER A 181 -16.76 32.81 5.40
CA SER A 181 -17.25 31.61 6.08
C SER A 181 -16.55 31.45 7.43
N PRO A 182 -17.01 32.16 8.50
CA PRO A 182 -16.34 32.15 9.80
C PRO A 182 -16.26 30.75 10.46
N ASP A 183 -17.23 29.88 10.16
CA ASP A 183 -17.32 28.54 10.70
C ASP A 183 -16.63 27.46 9.86
N HIS A 184 -15.92 27.87 8.80
CA HIS A 184 -15.24 26.94 7.91
C HIS A 184 -14.18 26.11 8.66
N ILE A 185 -14.15 24.79 8.43
CA ILE A 185 -13.28 23.86 9.17
C ILE A 185 -11.79 24.24 9.01
N ALA A 186 -11.35 24.63 7.82
CA ALA A 186 -9.98 25.07 7.57
C ALA A 186 -9.61 26.29 8.43
N VAL A 187 -10.53 27.26 8.59
CA VAL A 187 -10.33 28.46 9.42
C VAL A 187 -10.18 28.07 10.90
N LYS A 188 -10.98 27.11 11.40
CA LYS A 188 -10.87 26.63 12.78
C LYS A 188 -9.50 26.05 13.07
N TYR A 189 -9.01 25.13 12.23
CA TYR A 189 -7.67 24.55 12.37
C TYR A 189 -6.56 25.58 12.23
N TYR A 190 -6.73 26.57 11.32
CA TYR A 190 -5.73 27.63 11.14
C TYR A 190 -5.66 28.57 12.35
N LYS A 191 -6.80 28.92 12.94
CA LYS A 191 -6.84 29.71 14.18
C LYS A 191 -6.18 28.99 15.35
N ASP A 192 -6.44 27.69 15.50
CA ASP A 192 -5.81 26.88 16.53
C ASP A 192 -4.27 26.90 16.37
N TYR A 193 -3.78 26.73 15.14
CA TYR A 193 -2.35 26.88 14.82
C TYR A 193 -1.85 28.29 15.20
N ARG A 194 -2.53 29.36 14.75
CA ARG A 194 -2.12 30.76 14.96
C ARG A 194 -2.17 31.23 16.41
N SER A 195 -2.76 30.46 17.33
CA SER A 195 -2.82 30.82 18.76
C SER A 195 -1.45 30.82 19.46
N GLY A 196 -0.42 30.26 18.84
CA GLY A 196 0.94 30.19 19.36
C GLY A 196 1.74 31.50 19.18
N SER A 197 2.85 31.64 19.92
CA SER A 197 3.81 32.74 19.69
C SER A 197 4.55 32.56 18.34
N ALA A 198 5.04 33.65 17.74
CA ALA A 198 5.77 33.63 16.46
C ALA A 198 6.90 32.58 16.43
N LYS A 199 7.68 32.47 17.49
CA LYS A 199 8.74 31.47 17.64
C LYS A 199 8.18 30.03 17.61
N THR A 200 7.04 29.79 18.26
CA THR A 200 6.37 28.49 18.27
C THR A 200 5.84 28.14 16.88
N LEU A 201 5.18 29.12 16.21
CA LEU A 201 4.64 28.95 14.87
C LEU A 201 5.73 28.58 13.86
N LYS A 202 6.88 29.25 13.91
CA LYS A 202 8.04 28.96 13.06
C LYS A 202 8.57 27.54 13.29
N SER A 203 8.63 27.09 14.55
CA SER A 203 9.06 25.72 14.88
C SER A 203 8.07 24.69 14.36
N ILE A 204 6.75 24.96 14.41
CA ILE A 204 5.71 24.11 13.84
C ILE A 204 5.85 24.02 12.33
N GLN A 205 6.08 25.15 11.63
CA GLN A 205 6.30 25.16 10.18
C GLN A 205 7.52 24.35 9.77
N ILE A 206 8.64 24.48 10.50
CA ILE A 206 9.86 23.71 10.26
C ILE A 206 9.58 22.21 10.45
N THR A 207 8.83 21.84 11.49
CA THR A 207 8.45 20.45 11.73
C THR A 207 7.61 19.90 10.59
N LEU A 208 6.61 20.65 10.14
CA LEU A 208 5.79 20.24 8.99
C LEU A 208 6.61 20.16 7.70
N ALA A 209 7.44 21.17 7.41
CA ALA A 209 8.32 21.16 6.24
C ALA A 209 9.26 19.96 6.22
N ALA A 210 9.81 19.56 7.37
CA ALA A 210 10.65 18.39 7.50
C ALA A 210 9.87 17.09 7.23
N ARG A 211 8.59 17.01 7.64
CA ARG A 211 7.72 15.84 7.33
C ARG A 211 7.39 15.73 5.84
N LEU A 212 7.27 16.87 5.17
CA LEU A 212 6.87 16.96 3.76
C LEU A 212 8.06 17.16 2.80
N GLU A 213 9.31 17.12 3.29
CA GLU A 213 10.51 17.46 2.49
C GLU A 213 10.59 16.74 1.16
N LYS A 214 10.14 15.47 1.12
CA LYS A 214 10.21 14.61 -0.07
C LYS A 214 9.29 15.07 -1.20
N PHE A 215 8.24 15.82 -0.90
CA PHE A 215 7.36 16.41 -1.91
C PHE A 215 8.02 17.59 -2.65
N ASN A 216 9.21 18.07 -2.20
CA ASN A 216 10.02 19.03 -2.93
C ASN A 216 10.77 18.40 -4.12
N LEU A 217 10.88 17.07 -4.16
CA LEU A 217 11.50 16.37 -5.29
C LEU A 217 10.57 16.43 -6.49
N SER A 218 11.08 16.86 -7.63
CA SER A 218 10.29 17.02 -8.86
C SER A 218 9.59 15.72 -9.30
N SER A 219 10.26 14.57 -9.11
CA SER A 219 9.67 13.26 -9.41
C SER A 219 8.48 12.92 -8.50
N VAL A 220 8.56 13.20 -7.20
CA VAL A 220 7.47 12.97 -6.25
C VAL A 220 6.33 13.97 -6.48
N ALA A 221 6.65 15.24 -6.71
CA ALA A 221 5.67 16.25 -7.04
C ALA A 221 4.88 15.89 -8.30
N ALA A 222 5.57 15.45 -9.38
CA ALA A 222 4.93 15.00 -10.60
C ALA A 222 4.06 13.75 -10.37
N LEU A 223 4.58 12.76 -9.64
CA LEU A 223 3.86 11.52 -9.31
C LEU A 223 2.55 11.78 -8.55
N THR A 224 2.51 12.84 -7.71
CA THR A 224 1.36 13.14 -6.85
C THR A 224 0.53 14.35 -7.33
N ALA A 225 0.79 14.88 -8.53
CA ALA A 225 0.09 16.05 -9.06
C ALA A 225 -1.35 15.72 -9.50
N THR A 226 -1.54 14.60 -10.18
CA THR A 226 -2.82 14.14 -10.73
C THR A 226 -3.09 12.69 -10.33
N ASP A 227 -4.29 12.17 -10.61
CA ASP A 227 -4.62 10.77 -10.37
C ASP A 227 -4.95 10.05 -11.66
N GLU A 228 -4.30 8.91 -11.91
CA GLU A 228 -4.53 8.02 -13.04
C GLU A 228 -4.99 6.62 -12.60
N LEU A 229 -5.03 6.39 -11.26
CA LEU A 229 -5.26 5.04 -10.75
C LEU A 229 -6.74 4.65 -10.73
N ASP A 230 -7.67 5.58 -10.51
CA ASP A 230 -9.09 5.25 -10.36
C ASP A 230 -9.29 4.00 -9.49
N LEU A 231 -9.00 4.12 -8.19
CA LEU A 231 -8.94 2.98 -7.27
C LEU A 231 -10.28 2.25 -7.12
N ALA A 232 -11.40 2.91 -7.40
CA ALA A 232 -12.72 2.27 -7.41
C ALA A 232 -12.81 1.16 -8.46
N SER A 233 -12.14 1.35 -9.58
CA SER A 233 -12.14 0.41 -10.71
C SER A 233 -11.63 -1.00 -10.35
N LEU A 234 -10.80 -1.15 -9.29
CA LEU A 234 -10.39 -2.46 -8.80
C LEU A 234 -11.58 -3.34 -8.39
N GLY A 235 -12.64 -2.73 -7.85
CA GLY A 235 -13.85 -3.45 -7.43
C GLY A 235 -14.89 -3.66 -8.53
N GLU A 236 -14.71 -3.07 -9.71
CA GLU A 236 -15.70 -3.01 -10.78
C GLU A 236 -15.28 -3.77 -12.05
N LYS A 237 -13.99 -3.78 -12.36
CA LYS A 237 -13.43 -4.44 -13.54
C LYS A 237 -12.14 -5.18 -13.18
N LYS A 238 -11.58 -5.97 -14.10
CA LYS A 238 -10.32 -6.66 -13.89
C LYS A 238 -9.16 -5.67 -13.97
N VAL A 239 -8.61 -5.31 -12.83
CA VAL A 239 -7.43 -4.45 -12.70
C VAL A 239 -6.33 -5.18 -11.96
N ALA A 240 -5.09 -4.99 -12.38
CA ALA A 240 -3.91 -5.41 -11.64
C ALA A 240 -3.07 -4.17 -11.33
N LEU A 241 -3.20 -3.67 -10.10
CA LEU A 241 -2.42 -2.54 -9.59
C LEU A 241 -1.15 -3.07 -8.93
N PHE A 242 0.00 -2.65 -9.44
CA PHE A 242 1.31 -2.96 -8.87
C PHE A 242 1.90 -1.74 -8.17
N ALA A 243 2.35 -1.92 -6.94
CA ALA A 243 3.16 -0.95 -6.21
C ALA A 243 4.59 -1.50 -6.15
N LEU A 244 5.48 -0.93 -6.97
CA LEU A 244 6.88 -1.33 -7.06
C LEU A 244 7.70 -0.54 -6.05
N ILE A 245 8.37 -1.24 -5.14
CA ILE A 245 9.21 -0.64 -4.12
C ILE A 245 10.63 -1.19 -4.16
N PRO A 246 11.65 -0.38 -3.87
CA PRO A 246 13.01 -0.89 -3.70
C PRO A 246 13.11 -1.76 -2.44
N ASP A 247 13.94 -2.80 -2.50
CA ASP A 247 14.19 -3.69 -1.36
C ASP A 247 15.18 -3.13 -0.33
N ASN A 248 16.00 -2.17 -0.76
CA ASN A 248 17.10 -1.60 0.03
C ASN A 248 16.88 -0.13 0.44
N ASP A 249 15.80 0.50 -0.01
CA ASP A 249 15.46 1.88 0.33
C ASP A 249 13.96 2.02 0.67
N SER A 250 13.67 2.47 1.88
CA SER A 250 12.31 2.72 2.34
C SER A 250 11.89 4.19 2.30
N SER A 251 12.70 5.05 1.69
CA SER A 251 12.51 6.51 1.73
C SER A 251 11.17 6.98 1.19
N PHE A 252 10.61 6.28 0.20
CA PHE A 252 9.35 6.61 -0.44
C PHE A 252 8.19 5.67 -0.09
N ASN A 253 8.40 4.72 0.83
CA ASN A 253 7.37 3.75 1.20
C ASN A 253 6.13 4.39 1.86
N PHE A 254 6.24 5.63 2.34
CA PHE A 254 5.10 6.41 2.83
C PHE A 254 4.04 6.65 1.75
N LEU A 255 4.43 6.78 0.48
CA LEU A 255 3.50 6.90 -0.64
C LEU A 255 2.66 5.63 -0.80
N VAL A 256 3.29 4.46 -0.66
CA VAL A 256 2.57 3.18 -0.70
C VAL A 256 1.66 3.02 0.52
N SER A 257 2.07 3.54 1.68
CA SER A 257 1.20 3.56 2.87
C SER A 257 -0.05 4.41 2.66
N LEU A 258 0.09 5.58 2.02
CA LEU A 258 -1.04 6.41 1.60
C LEU A 258 -1.90 5.69 0.55
N LEU A 259 -1.27 5.06 -0.44
CA LEU A 259 -1.97 4.31 -1.49
C LEU A 259 -2.81 3.16 -0.90
N TYR A 260 -2.28 2.39 0.05
CA TYR A 260 -3.06 1.37 0.76
C TYR A 260 -4.26 1.98 1.50
N ALA A 261 -4.04 3.08 2.24
CA ALA A 261 -5.11 3.74 2.98
C ALA A 261 -6.23 4.22 2.04
N SER A 262 -5.88 4.90 0.94
CA SER A 262 -6.84 5.35 -0.08
C SER A 262 -7.54 4.17 -0.74
N THR A 263 -6.81 3.08 -1.07
CA THR A 263 -7.40 1.91 -1.71
C THR A 263 -8.41 1.20 -0.80
N PHE A 264 -8.06 0.96 0.48
CA PHE A 264 -9.00 0.35 1.42
C PHE A 264 -10.22 1.23 1.63
N GLN A 265 -10.02 2.54 1.79
CA GLN A 265 -11.11 3.49 1.97
C GLN A 265 -12.06 3.47 0.77
N GLU A 266 -11.51 3.52 -0.44
CA GLU A 266 -12.29 3.56 -1.68
C GLU A 266 -13.04 2.26 -1.92
N LEU A 267 -12.40 1.10 -1.74
CA LEU A 267 -13.04 -0.19 -1.90
C LEU A 267 -14.12 -0.45 -0.85
N PHE A 268 -13.92 -0.02 0.39
CA PHE A 268 -14.95 -0.14 1.44
C PHE A 268 -16.11 0.79 1.17
N TYR A 269 -15.85 2.03 0.75
CA TYR A 269 -16.90 2.96 0.35
C TYR A 269 -17.70 2.41 -0.84
N SER A 270 -17.02 1.92 -1.89
CA SER A 270 -17.65 1.33 -3.06
C SER A 270 -18.50 0.11 -2.68
N ALA A 271 -17.96 -0.82 -1.88
CA ALA A 271 -18.71 -1.99 -1.42
C ALA A 271 -19.97 -1.58 -0.62
N ASP A 272 -19.83 -0.72 0.37
CA ASP A 272 -20.89 -0.43 1.33
C ASP A 272 -21.93 0.56 0.81
N ARG A 273 -21.52 1.55 0.00
CA ARG A 273 -22.39 2.65 -0.44
C ARG A 273 -22.88 2.52 -1.88
N VAL A 274 -22.07 1.91 -2.76
CA VAL A 274 -22.40 1.80 -4.18
C VAL A 274 -22.99 0.42 -4.49
N HIS A 275 -22.39 -0.65 -3.95
CA HIS A 275 -22.72 -2.04 -4.33
C HIS A 275 -23.46 -2.84 -3.26
N GLY A 276 -24.05 -2.20 -2.23
CA GLY A 276 -24.92 -2.86 -1.27
C GLY A 276 -24.24 -3.88 -0.35
N GLY A 277 -22.95 -3.69 -0.06
CA GLY A 277 -22.18 -4.44 0.94
C GLY A 277 -21.11 -5.37 0.37
N SER A 278 -20.98 -5.51 -0.96
CA SER A 278 -20.00 -6.42 -1.57
C SER A 278 -19.59 -5.95 -2.95
N LEU A 279 -18.30 -5.94 -3.25
CA LEU A 279 -17.76 -5.57 -4.57
C LEU A 279 -18.20 -6.57 -5.64
N PRO A 280 -18.57 -6.10 -6.85
CA PRO A 280 -18.91 -6.98 -7.97
C PRO A 280 -17.72 -7.80 -8.48
N VAL A 281 -16.51 -7.23 -8.48
CA VAL A 281 -15.26 -7.94 -8.76
C VAL A 281 -14.49 -8.11 -7.45
N PRO A 282 -14.18 -9.34 -7.02
CA PRO A 282 -13.36 -9.56 -5.82
C PRO A 282 -11.97 -8.95 -5.99
N VAL A 283 -11.42 -8.38 -4.91
CA VAL A 283 -10.07 -7.79 -4.89
C VAL A 283 -9.16 -8.59 -3.98
N HIS A 284 -8.01 -9.01 -4.50
CA HIS A 284 -6.99 -9.72 -3.74
C HIS A 284 -5.72 -8.90 -3.59
N PHE A 285 -5.34 -8.60 -2.34
CA PHE A 285 -4.08 -7.94 -2.02
C PHE A 285 -2.99 -8.99 -1.85
N LEU A 286 -1.99 -8.96 -2.71
CA LEU A 286 -0.79 -9.78 -2.60
C LEU A 286 0.36 -8.91 -2.07
N MET A 287 0.64 -9.03 -0.79
CA MET A 287 1.61 -8.18 -0.09
C MET A 287 2.94 -8.90 0.06
N ASP A 288 3.76 -8.92 -0.99
CA ASP A 288 5.12 -9.46 -0.91
C ASP A 288 6.01 -8.48 -0.11
N GLU A 289 6.82 -9.03 0.80
CA GLU A 289 7.62 -8.23 1.75
C GLU A 289 6.76 -7.25 2.59
N PHE A 290 5.64 -7.74 3.12
CA PHE A 290 4.68 -6.98 3.94
C PHE A 290 5.32 -6.06 4.98
N ALA A 291 6.47 -6.45 5.54
CA ALA A 291 7.19 -5.70 6.57
C ALA A 291 7.81 -4.39 6.09
N ASN A 292 7.89 -4.15 4.78
CA ASN A 292 8.53 -2.96 4.23
C ASN A 292 7.62 -1.73 4.18
N VAL A 293 6.31 -1.91 4.33
CA VAL A 293 5.33 -0.83 4.24
C VAL A 293 4.53 -0.73 5.54
N SER A 294 4.34 0.49 6.05
CA SER A 294 3.46 0.74 7.19
C SER A 294 2.01 0.77 6.72
N LEU A 295 1.17 -0.05 7.30
CA LEU A 295 -0.27 -0.04 7.06
C LEU A 295 -1.01 0.75 8.16
N PRO A 296 -2.30 1.07 7.96
CA PRO A 296 -3.12 1.71 8.99
C PRO A 296 -3.11 0.93 10.32
N ASP A 297 -3.20 1.64 11.46
CA ASP A 297 -3.17 1.03 12.80
C ASP A 297 -4.26 -0.01 13.02
N ASP A 298 -5.43 0.21 12.43
CA ASP A 298 -6.58 -0.67 12.53
C ASP A 298 -6.58 -1.79 11.45
N PHE A 299 -5.41 -2.16 10.90
CA PHE A 299 -5.32 -3.16 9.84
C PHE A 299 -5.90 -4.52 10.26
N ASP A 300 -5.75 -4.92 11.51
CA ASP A 300 -6.37 -6.12 12.06
C ASP A 300 -7.91 -6.07 12.01
N LYS A 301 -8.51 -4.89 12.27
CA LYS A 301 -9.96 -4.68 12.16
C LYS A 301 -10.41 -4.67 10.69
N LEU A 302 -9.58 -4.08 9.80
CA LEU A 302 -9.85 -4.13 8.36
C LEU A 302 -9.89 -5.58 7.88
N LEU A 303 -8.89 -6.40 8.24
CA LEU A 303 -8.83 -7.83 7.89
C LEU A 303 -10.10 -8.60 8.31
N ALA A 304 -10.60 -8.33 9.52
CA ALA A 304 -11.80 -8.98 10.03
C ALA A 304 -13.07 -8.68 9.20
N THR A 305 -13.10 -7.51 8.53
CA THR A 305 -14.28 -7.01 7.81
C THR A 305 -14.21 -7.20 6.29
N MET A 306 -13.04 -7.52 5.74
CA MET A 306 -12.79 -7.64 4.28
C MET A 306 -13.63 -8.72 3.61
N ARG A 307 -13.82 -9.87 4.28
CA ARG A 307 -14.52 -11.02 3.70
C ARG A 307 -15.91 -10.70 3.17
N SER A 308 -16.72 -9.93 3.93
CA SER A 308 -18.09 -9.59 3.53
C SER A 308 -18.12 -8.73 2.26
N ARG A 309 -17.04 -8.00 1.99
CA ARG A 309 -16.88 -7.06 0.88
C ARG A 309 -16.21 -7.66 -0.36
N ASN A 310 -15.96 -8.97 -0.38
CA ASN A 310 -15.19 -9.66 -1.42
C ASN A 310 -13.73 -9.16 -1.54
N ILE A 311 -13.13 -8.77 -0.43
CA ILE A 311 -11.72 -8.38 -0.34
C ILE A 311 -10.97 -9.48 0.41
N SER A 312 -9.77 -9.81 -0.04
CA SER A 312 -8.89 -10.79 0.58
C SER A 312 -7.43 -10.38 0.51
N VAL A 313 -6.60 -10.95 1.39
CA VAL A 313 -5.20 -10.55 1.52
C VAL A 313 -4.31 -11.78 1.64
N SER A 314 -3.19 -11.79 0.94
CA SER A 314 -2.04 -12.67 1.19
C SER A 314 -0.91 -11.87 1.82
N ILE A 315 -0.68 -12.07 3.11
CA ILE A 315 0.40 -11.44 3.86
C ILE A 315 1.64 -12.34 3.74
N ILE A 316 2.68 -11.84 3.08
CA ILE A 316 3.93 -12.59 2.87
C ILE A 316 5.03 -11.97 3.71
N ILE A 317 5.62 -12.77 4.62
CA ILE A 317 6.67 -12.35 5.55
C ILE A 317 7.86 -13.31 5.53
N GLN A 318 9.00 -12.84 5.97
CA GLN A 318 10.18 -13.68 6.10
C GLN A 318 10.16 -14.53 7.37
N ASN A 319 9.65 -13.97 8.47
CA ASN A 319 9.51 -14.62 9.76
C ASN A 319 8.47 -13.91 10.63
N ILE A 320 8.03 -14.57 11.69
CA ILE A 320 7.02 -14.02 12.61
C ILE A 320 7.57 -12.85 13.45
N ALA A 321 8.87 -12.78 13.68
CA ALA A 321 9.46 -11.67 14.42
C ALA A 321 9.25 -10.31 13.69
N GLN A 322 9.22 -10.30 12.35
CA GLN A 322 8.88 -9.10 11.58
C GLN A 322 7.45 -8.61 11.89
N LEU A 323 6.49 -9.53 11.92
CA LEU A 323 5.10 -9.18 12.23
C LEU A 323 4.96 -8.66 13.66
N LYS A 324 5.64 -9.30 14.62
CA LYS A 324 5.68 -8.87 16.03
C LYS A 324 6.31 -7.49 16.21
N ALA A 325 7.35 -7.18 15.45
CA ALA A 325 8.02 -5.88 15.52
C ALA A 325 7.15 -4.73 14.95
N LEU A 326 6.34 -5.02 13.93
CA LEU A 326 5.45 -4.03 13.31
C LEU A 326 4.15 -3.82 14.11
N TYR A 327 3.62 -4.88 14.71
CA TYR A 327 2.31 -4.92 15.35
C TYR A 327 2.40 -5.58 16.73
N GLU A 328 3.12 -4.94 17.66
CA GLU A 328 3.42 -5.49 19.00
C GLU A 328 2.20 -6.08 19.73
N LYS A 329 1.03 -5.45 19.59
CA LYS A 329 -0.22 -5.85 20.27
C LYS A 329 -1.20 -6.55 19.34
N GLN A 330 -1.13 -6.31 18.02
CA GLN A 330 -2.13 -6.78 17.06
C GLN A 330 -1.66 -7.98 16.22
N TRP A 331 -0.39 -8.40 16.33
CA TRP A 331 0.16 -9.49 15.50
C TRP A 331 -0.63 -10.80 15.62
N GLU A 332 -1.11 -11.13 16.82
CA GLU A 332 -1.95 -12.33 17.04
C GLU A 332 -3.31 -12.18 16.38
N SER A 333 -3.92 -10.97 16.45
CA SER A 333 -5.18 -10.65 15.79
C SER A 333 -5.03 -10.75 14.26
N ILE A 334 -3.93 -10.26 13.70
CA ILE A 334 -3.64 -10.36 12.25
C ILE A 334 -3.52 -11.83 11.84
N MET A 335 -2.75 -12.63 12.58
CA MET A 335 -2.64 -14.07 12.32
C MET A 335 -3.99 -14.80 12.47
N GLY A 336 -4.75 -14.46 13.50
CA GLY A 336 -6.07 -15.06 13.77
C GLY A 336 -7.12 -14.72 12.70
N ASN A 337 -6.93 -13.64 11.93
CA ASN A 337 -7.77 -13.28 10.79
C ASN A 337 -7.32 -13.91 9.46
N CYS A 338 -6.23 -14.70 9.46
CA CYS A 338 -5.77 -15.50 8.34
C CYS A 338 -6.17 -16.96 8.59
N ASP A 339 -7.13 -17.49 7.84
CA ASP A 339 -7.59 -18.88 8.01
C ASP A 339 -6.58 -19.89 7.46
N GLU A 340 -5.66 -19.47 6.62
CA GLU A 340 -4.59 -20.26 6.05
C GLU A 340 -3.22 -19.72 6.46
N PHE A 341 -2.36 -20.61 6.98
CA PHE A 341 -0.97 -20.32 7.25
C PHE A 341 -0.07 -21.30 6.50
N LEU A 342 0.72 -20.79 5.57
CA LEU A 342 1.70 -21.55 4.78
C LEU A 342 3.11 -21.25 5.25
N TYR A 343 3.85 -22.27 5.68
CA TYR A 343 5.25 -22.17 6.04
C TYR A 343 6.14 -22.86 4.99
N LEU A 344 7.06 -22.09 4.41
CA LEU A 344 7.96 -22.52 3.33
C LEU A 344 9.40 -22.82 3.78
N GLY A 345 9.64 -22.81 5.10
CA GLY A 345 10.98 -22.98 5.66
C GLY A 345 11.65 -21.64 6.03
N GLY A 346 12.63 -21.73 6.92
CA GLY A 346 13.36 -20.56 7.42
C GLY A 346 14.27 -20.93 8.58
N ASN A 347 15.02 -19.97 9.12
CA ASN A 347 16.00 -20.19 10.19
C ASN A 347 15.72 -19.40 11.50
N GLU A 348 14.51 -18.83 11.63
CA GLU A 348 14.19 -17.98 12.77
C GLU A 348 13.50 -18.79 13.88
N THR A 349 14.11 -18.78 15.08
CA THR A 349 13.77 -19.65 16.21
C THR A 349 12.35 -19.44 16.76
N SER A 350 11.85 -18.18 16.80
CA SER A 350 10.51 -17.91 17.33
C SER A 350 9.42 -18.44 16.43
N THR A 351 9.66 -18.44 15.11
CA THR A 351 8.76 -19.05 14.11
C THR A 351 8.72 -20.57 14.30
N HIS A 352 9.87 -21.23 14.46
CA HIS A 352 9.91 -22.68 14.68
C HIS A 352 9.16 -23.11 15.94
N LYS A 353 9.35 -22.38 17.05
CA LYS A 353 8.62 -22.63 18.31
C LYS A 353 7.12 -22.45 18.13
N LEU A 354 6.71 -21.34 17.50
CA LEU A 354 5.30 -21.06 17.25
C LEU A 354 4.63 -22.22 16.43
N ILE A 355 5.30 -22.66 15.38
CA ILE A 355 4.80 -23.77 14.54
C ILE A 355 4.70 -25.07 15.32
N SER A 356 5.78 -25.45 16.02
CA SER A 356 5.85 -26.69 16.78
C SER A 356 4.82 -26.74 17.90
N GLU A 357 4.76 -25.68 18.73
CA GLU A 357 3.98 -25.66 19.97
C GLU A 357 2.49 -25.35 19.73
N ASN A 358 2.19 -24.40 18.82
CA ASN A 358 0.83 -23.86 18.67
C ASN A 358 0.07 -24.41 17.47
N TYR A 359 0.76 -24.70 16.35
CA TYR A 359 0.12 -25.15 15.13
C TYR A 359 0.15 -26.66 14.92
N LEU A 360 1.27 -27.32 15.23
CA LEU A 360 1.39 -28.77 15.09
C LEU A 360 0.83 -29.49 16.34
N GLY A 361 1.12 -28.97 17.52
CA GLY A 361 0.71 -29.58 18.79
C GLY A 361 1.45 -30.87 19.10
N LYS A 362 0.86 -31.70 19.98
CA LYS A 362 1.49 -32.92 20.52
C LYS A 362 0.72 -34.19 20.11
N SER A 363 1.49 -35.24 19.88
CA SER A 363 0.99 -36.62 19.72
C SER A 363 1.39 -37.46 20.93
N THR A 364 0.70 -38.57 21.14
CA THR A 364 1.04 -39.55 22.17
C THR A 364 2.16 -40.47 21.69
N LEU A 365 3.20 -40.61 22.52
CA LEU A 365 4.26 -41.58 22.34
C LEU A 365 4.13 -42.67 23.39
N TRP A 366 4.12 -43.93 22.95
CA TRP A 366 4.16 -45.08 23.80
C TRP A 366 5.61 -45.48 24.03
N LEU A 367 6.05 -45.50 25.30
CA LEU A 367 7.37 -45.93 25.69
C LEU A 367 7.25 -47.22 26.46
N ASP A 368 7.75 -48.30 25.87
CA ASP A 368 7.87 -49.58 26.54
C ASP A 368 9.29 -49.71 27.09
N THR A 369 9.44 -49.66 28.42
CA THR A 369 10.70 -49.88 29.07
C THR A 369 10.75 -51.29 29.64
N TYR A 370 11.75 -52.06 29.23
CA TYR A 370 11.98 -53.44 29.68
C TYR A 370 13.09 -53.41 30.70
N GLY A 371 12.75 -53.73 31.95
CA GLY A 371 13.71 -53.95 33.02
C GLY A 371 13.98 -55.47 33.23
N LYS A 372 15.22 -55.91 33.06
CA LYS A 372 15.66 -57.29 33.39
C LYS A 372 16.58 -57.27 34.61
N SER A 373 16.14 -57.87 35.71
CA SER A 373 17.01 -58.10 36.88
C SER A 373 17.71 -59.43 36.72
N THR A 374 19.05 -59.42 36.84
CA THR A 374 19.93 -60.63 36.75
C THR A 374 20.32 -61.16 38.12
N GLY A 375 19.43 -61.20 39.12
CA GLY A 375 19.61 -61.86 40.41
C GLY A 375 19.04 -63.25 40.46
N HIS A 376 19.31 -64.00 41.57
CA HIS A 376 18.91 -65.43 41.76
C HIS A 376 17.40 -65.71 41.65
N SER A 377 16.57 -64.65 41.57
CA SER A 377 15.15 -64.73 41.16
C SER A 377 14.93 -63.62 40.13
N GLY A 378 15.23 -63.93 38.85
CA GLY A 378 15.07 -62.98 37.77
C GLY A 378 13.62 -62.51 37.62
N SER A 379 13.35 -61.21 37.75
CA SER A 379 12.03 -60.64 37.44
C SER A 379 12.09 -59.82 36.18
N TYR A 380 11.06 -59.96 35.34
CA TYR A 380 10.84 -59.06 34.21
C TYR A 380 9.80 -58.03 34.63
N SER A 381 10.09 -56.76 34.43
CA SER A 381 9.07 -55.73 34.53
C SER A 381 8.95 -55.03 33.20
N THR A 382 7.75 -54.94 32.68
CA THR A 382 7.40 -54.13 31.54
C THR A 382 6.69 -52.90 32.09
N ASN A 383 7.23 -51.73 31.86
CA ASN A 383 6.57 -50.48 32.21
C ASN A 383 6.15 -49.76 30.93
N ASN A 384 4.84 -49.65 30.74
CA ASN A 384 4.24 -48.96 29.60
C ASN A 384 3.95 -47.53 30.05
N GLN A 385 4.68 -46.56 29.51
CA GLN A 385 4.48 -45.15 29.79
C GLN A 385 3.98 -44.43 28.53
N ILE A 386 2.92 -43.63 28.71
CA ILE A 386 2.42 -42.75 27.66
C ILE A 386 2.97 -41.37 27.96
N THR A 387 3.67 -40.76 27.00
CA THR A 387 4.13 -39.40 27.08
C THR A 387 3.71 -38.59 25.85
N GLY A 388 3.57 -37.26 25.99
CA GLY A 388 3.29 -36.41 24.85
C GLY A 388 4.60 -35.98 24.16
N ARG A 389 4.66 -36.09 22.83
CA ARG A 389 5.74 -35.55 22.02
C ARG A 389 5.15 -34.56 21.01
N GLU A 390 5.83 -33.43 20.78
CA GLU A 390 5.49 -32.56 19.65
C GLU A 390 5.53 -33.33 18.33
N LEU A 391 4.57 -33.10 17.43
CA LEU A 391 4.52 -33.74 16.10
C LEU A 391 5.82 -33.52 15.34
N LEU A 392 6.32 -32.26 15.35
CA LEU A 392 7.69 -31.91 14.98
C LEU A 392 8.23 -30.99 16.06
N THR A 393 9.41 -31.27 16.57
CA THR A 393 10.13 -30.36 17.48
C THR A 393 10.59 -29.11 16.74
N PRO A 394 10.89 -27.98 17.42
CA PRO A 394 11.40 -26.78 16.76
C PRO A 394 12.63 -27.03 15.88
N ASP A 395 13.49 -27.98 16.28
CA ASP A 395 14.67 -28.38 15.49
C ASP A 395 14.28 -29.16 14.22
N GLU A 396 13.26 -30.04 14.31
CA GLU A 396 12.73 -30.75 13.15
C GLU A 396 12.03 -29.81 12.19
N VAL A 397 11.30 -28.77 12.68
CA VAL A 397 10.73 -27.71 11.83
C VAL A 397 11.82 -26.94 11.11
N ARG A 398 12.95 -26.64 11.78
CA ARG A 398 14.12 -25.99 11.16
C ARG A 398 14.76 -26.85 10.06
N MET A 399 14.73 -28.18 10.24
CA MET A 399 15.31 -29.15 9.30
C MET A 399 14.33 -29.59 8.21
N LEU A 400 13.18 -28.91 8.08
CA LEU A 400 12.20 -29.22 7.02
C LEU A 400 12.88 -29.23 5.65
N ASP A 401 12.66 -30.27 4.86
CA ASP A 401 13.19 -30.39 3.49
C ASP A 401 12.76 -29.17 2.66
N ASN A 402 13.71 -28.65 1.86
CA ASN A 402 13.48 -27.45 1.04
C ASN A 402 12.39 -27.61 -0.02
N ASN A 403 12.01 -28.82 -0.38
CA ASN A 403 10.92 -29.10 -1.32
C ASN A 403 9.55 -29.18 -0.62
N LEU A 404 9.52 -29.26 0.71
CA LEU A 404 8.30 -29.40 1.49
C LEU A 404 7.84 -28.06 2.07
N ALA A 405 6.55 -27.99 2.33
CA ALA A 405 5.88 -26.91 3.04
C ALA A 405 4.96 -27.46 4.12
N LEU A 406 4.74 -26.70 5.18
CA LEU A 406 3.69 -26.97 6.16
C LEU A 406 2.52 -26.04 5.91
N LEU A 407 1.33 -26.58 5.81
CA LEU A 407 0.11 -25.83 5.58
C LEU A 407 -0.88 -26.08 6.72
N PHE A 408 -1.34 -24.99 7.32
CA PHE A 408 -2.33 -24.99 8.38
C PHE A 408 -3.58 -24.28 7.88
N ILE A 409 -4.70 -24.98 7.91
CA ILE A 409 -6.00 -24.46 7.48
C ILE A 409 -6.95 -24.58 8.66
N ARG A 410 -7.64 -23.50 9.01
CA ARG A 410 -8.56 -23.48 10.14
C ARG A 410 -9.60 -24.62 10.02
N GLY A 411 -9.65 -25.48 11.04
CA GLY A 411 -10.57 -26.60 11.12
C GLY A 411 -10.11 -27.87 10.40
N GLU A 412 -8.89 -27.91 9.86
CA GLU A 412 -8.28 -29.08 9.25
C GLU A 412 -7.01 -29.51 10.03
N PRO A 413 -6.64 -30.79 9.99
CA PRO A 413 -5.34 -31.23 10.50
C PRO A 413 -4.18 -30.54 9.77
N PRO A 414 -3.02 -30.38 10.43
CA PRO A 414 -1.81 -29.90 9.78
C PRO A 414 -1.44 -30.77 8.56
N LEU A 415 -1.03 -30.11 7.49
CA LEU A 415 -0.63 -30.78 6.24
C LEU A 415 0.85 -30.51 5.96
N MET A 416 1.58 -31.55 5.59
CA MET A 416 2.93 -31.45 5.02
C MET A 416 2.86 -31.93 3.58
N ASP A 417 3.25 -31.07 2.62
CA ASP A 417 3.11 -31.34 1.19
C ASP A 417 4.25 -30.70 0.40
N GLU A 418 4.45 -31.14 -0.82
CA GLU A 418 5.43 -30.54 -1.73
C GLU A 418 5.07 -29.10 -2.06
N LYS A 419 6.08 -28.24 -2.16
CA LYS A 419 5.92 -26.87 -2.69
C LYS A 419 5.42 -26.94 -4.13
N TYR A 420 4.57 -25.99 -4.50
CA TYR A 420 3.99 -25.98 -5.85
C TYR A 420 5.05 -25.80 -6.93
N ASP A 421 5.13 -26.71 -7.88
CA ASP A 421 6.01 -26.59 -9.03
C ASP A 421 5.40 -25.60 -10.06
N LEU A 422 5.96 -24.39 -10.13
CA LEU A 422 5.52 -23.34 -11.02
C LEU A 422 5.48 -23.78 -12.49
N LEU A 423 6.43 -24.63 -12.91
CA LEU A 423 6.54 -25.09 -14.30
C LEU A 423 5.37 -26.01 -14.70
N LYS A 424 4.65 -26.59 -13.75
CA LYS A 424 3.43 -27.37 -14.01
C LYS A 424 2.19 -26.49 -14.18
N HIS A 425 2.28 -25.16 -13.96
CA HIS A 425 1.14 -24.30 -14.11
C HIS A 425 0.75 -24.12 -15.59
N PRO A 426 -0.53 -24.28 -15.98
CA PRO A 426 -0.94 -24.22 -17.40
C PRO A 426 -0.62 -22.87 -18.08
N ASN A 427 -0.60 -21.79 -17.32
CA ASN A 427 -0.33 -20.44 -17.82
C ASN A 427 1.16 -20.05 -17.78
N VAL A 428 2.05 -20.89 -17.27
CA VAL A 428 3.49 -20.58 -17.17
C VAL A 428 4.10 -20.17 -18.51
N LYS A 429 3.64 -20.76 -19.60
CA LYS A 429 4.09 -20.46 -20.98
C LYS A 429 3.88 -19.01 -21.41
N TYR A 430 3.10 -18.23 -20.68
CA TYR A 430 2.85 -16.82 -20.93
C TYR A 430 3.63 -15.90 -19.98
N THR A 431 4.56 -16.45 -19.22
CA THR A 431 5.45 -15.76 -18.30
C THR A 431 6.90 -15.98 -18.69
N THR A 432 7.80 -15.19 -18.11
CA THR A 432 9.25 -15.35 -18.35
C THR A 432 9.76 -16.73 -17.93
N ASP A 433 9.22 -17.30 -16.86
CA ASP A 433 9.55 -18.67 -16.42
C ASP A 433 9.20 -19.74 -17.48
N GLY A 434 8.24 -19.45 -18.37
CA GLY A 434 7.86 -20.31 -19.50
C GLY A 434 8.43 -19.87 -20.85
N GLY A 435 9.34 -18.88 -20.85
CA GLY A 435 10.02 -18.39 -22.06
C GLY A 435 9.30 -17.25 -22.79
N ALA A 436 8.24 -16.67 -22.21
CA ALA A 436 7.63 -15.46 -22.76
C ALA A 436 8.56 -14.24 -22.60
N PRO A 437 8.44 -13.19 -23.43
CA PRO A 437 9.21 -11.97 -23.28
C PRO A 437 8.91 -11.29 -21.93
N VAL A 438 9.89 -10.56 -21.42
CA VAL A 438 9.76 -9.72 -20.23
C VAL A 438 8.70 -8.65 -20.49
N TYR A 439 7.78 -8.48 -19.53
CA TYR A 439 6.82 -7.38 -19.59
C TYR A 439 7.53 -6.06 -19.25
N THR A 440 7.31 -5.06 -20.09
CA THR A 440 7.82 -3.71 -19.88
C THR A 440 6.64 -2.76 -19.74
N HIS A 441 6.51 -2.13 -18.58
CA HIS A 441 5.52 -1.09 -18.35
C HIS A 441 6.02 0.26 -18.86
N GLY A 442 5.08 1.15 -19.26
CA GLY A 442 5.44 2.50 -19.72
C GLY A 442 5.88 2.55 -21.19
N GLY A 443 5.28 1.72 -22.06
CA GLY A 443 5.21 1.96 -23.48
C GLY A 443 4.20 3.06 -23.78
N THR A 444 4.67 4.21 -24.05
CA THR A 444 4.22 5.39 -24.80
C THR A 444 2.88 6.08 -24.53
N GLU A 445 1.85 5.51 -23.86
CA GLU A 445 0.56 6.24 -23.86
C GLU A 445 0.11 6.78 -22.48
N ASN A 446 0.69 6.32 -21.35
CA ASN A 446 0.24 6.72 -20.00
C ASN A 446 1.36 6.88 -18.97
N ALA A 447 2.60 7.02 -19.37
CA ALA A 447 3.69 7.24 -18.41
C ALA A 447 3.89 8.74 -18.14
N VAL A 448 4.21 9.10 -16.90
CA VAL A 448 4.59 10.49 -16.53
C VAL A 448 5.67 11.07 -17.44
N ALA A 449 6.56 10.23 -17.99
CA ALA A 449 7.58 10.63 -18.95
C ALA A 449 6.99 11.11 -20.30
N ASP A 450 5.82 10.64 -20.69
CA ASP A 450 5.16 11.08 -21.91
C ASP A 450 4.31 12.35 -21.68
N MET A 451 3.93 12.61 -20.43
CA MET A 451 3.32 13.89 -20.01
C MET A 451 4.37 14.97 -19.69
N ALA A 452 5.61 14.60 -19.41
CA ALA A 452 6.69 15.57 -19.37
C ALA A 452 6.78 16.18 -20.74
N ILE A 453 6.32 17.45 -20.88
CA ILE A 453 6.50 18.33 -22.04
C ILE A 453 7.84 17.95 -22.64
N GLY A 454 7.79 17.25 -23.78
CA GLY A 454 8.97 16.64 -24.38
C GLY A 454 10.06 17.72 -24.42
N ARG A 455 11.16 17.52 -23.72
CA ARG A 455 12.33 18.39 -23.88
C ARG A 455 12.72 18.23 -25.33
N LEU A 456 12.25 19.17 -26.15
CA LEU A 456 12.64 19.24 -27.53
C LEU A 456 14.16 19.20 -27.57
N THR A 457 14.71 18.13 -28.09
CA THR A 457 16.16 18.08 -28.30
C THR A 457 16.52 19.12 -29.36
N PRO A 458 17.74 19.62 -29.40
CA PRO A 458 18.18 20.50 -30.49
C PRO A 458 17.91 19.94 -31.89
N GLY A 459 17.86 18.61 -32.03
CA GLY A 459 17.48 17.92 -33.26
C GLY A 459 15.98 17.96 -33.58
N ASP A 460 15.14 18.03 -32.57
CA ASP A 460 13.69 18.16 -32.75
C ASP A 460 13.31 19.60 -33.09
N LEU A 461 13.99 20.58 -32.48
CA LEU A 461 13.87 22.00 -32.85
C LEU A 461 14.27 22.25 -34.31
N ALA A 462 15.27 21.54 -34.84
CA ALA A 462 15.68 21.64 -36.24
C ALA A 462 14.67 20.99 -37.23
N LYS A 463 13.77 20.13 -36.74
CA LYS A 463 12.68 19.51 -37.55
C LYS A 463 11.39 20.31 -37.55
N ILE A 464 11.21 21.25 -36.63
CA ILE A 464 10.11 22.20 -36.66
C ILE A 464 10.42 23.17 -37.79
N LYS A 465 9.83 22.92 -38.96
CA LYS A 465 9.79 23.92 -40.04
C LYS A 465 9.20 25.18 -39.46
N GLU A 466 9.77 26.33 -39.83
CA GLU A 466 9.37 27.66 -39.38
C GLU A 466 7.85 27.77 -39.19
N PRO A 467 7.41 28.36 -38.07
CA PRO A 467 5.99 28.40 -37.74
C PRO A 467 5.25 29.38 -38.62
N GLU A 468 4.91 28.99 -39.82
CA GLU A 468 3.95 29.78 -40.64
C GLU A 468 2.54 29.74 -40.08
N THR A 469 2.22 29.05 -38.99
CA THR A 469 0.83 28.90 -38.54
C THR A 469 0.59 28.67 -37.04
N LEU A 470 1.52 28.89 -36.13
CA LEU A 470 1.31 28.48 -34.73
C LEU A 470 0.92 29.56 -33.73
N CYS A 471 1.15 30.83 -33.98
CA CYS A 471 0.57 31.96 -33.22
C CYS A 471 0.61 33.19 -34.12
N GLU A 472 -0.52 33.60 -34.68
CA GLU A 472 -0.68 35.02 -34.97
C GLU A 472 -0.78 35.74 -33.63
N LEU A 473 0.28 36.51 -33.29
CA LEU A 473 0.19 37.51 -32.24
C LEU A 473 -0.91 38.49 -32.70
N LEU A 474 -2.07 38.44 -32.03
CA LEU A 474 -3.12 39.43 -32.24
C LEU A 474 -2.54 40.81 -32.11
N SER A 475 -2.72 41.66 -33.12
CA SER A 475 -2.31 43.04 -33.04
C SER A 475 -3.10 43.76 -31.94
N ASP A 476 -2.57 44.84 -31.40
CA ASP A 476 -3.28 45.66 -30.40
C ASP A 476 -4.69 46.05 -30.91
N GLU A 477 -4.85 46.26 -32.20
CA GLU A 477 -6.16 46.53 -32.85
C GLU A 477 -7.11 45.35 -32.83
N ASP A 478 -6.62 44.13 -32.91
CA ASP A 478 -7.45 42.91 -32.83
C ASP A 478 -7.83 42.59 -31.38
N MET A 479 -6.95 42.89 -30.45
CA MET A 479 -7.25 42.85 -29.01
C MET A 479 -8.34 43.86 -28.64
N GLU A 480 -8.27 45.11 -29.12
CA GLU A 480 -9.31 46.12 -28.88
C GLU A 480 -10.69 45.67 -29.47
N LYS A 481 -10.72 45.09 -30.65
CA LYS A 481 -11.96 44.52 -31.22
C LYS A 481 -12.56 43.41 -30.38
N ILE A 482 -11.73 42.53 -29.82
CA ILE A 482 -12.20 41.43 -28.95
C ILE A 482 -12.76 42.00 -27.63
N PHE A 483 -12.18 43.03 -27.10
CA PHE A 483 -12.67 43.70 -25.87
C PHE A 483 -13.98 44.49 -26.16
N GLN A 484 -14.10 45.19 -27.27
CA GLN A 484 -15.34 45.85 -27.66
C GLN A 484 -16.48 44.90 -27.89
N PHE A 485 -16.25 43.72 -28.50
CA PHE A 485 -17.25 42.66 -28.66
C PHE A 485 -17.75 42.06 -27.34
N LYS A 486 -16.93 42.08 -26.28
CA LYS A 486 -17.34 41.65 -24.93
C LYS A 486 -18.18 42.69 -24.21
N GLU A 487 -17.91 43.97 -24.38
CA GLU A 487 -18.73 45.06 -23.80
C GLU A 487 -20.10 45.18 -24.47
N GLU A 488 -20.20 45.00 -25.79
CA GLU A 488 -21.51 44.99 -26.50
C GLU A 488 -22.39 43.82 -26.06
N LYS A 489 -21.84 42.61 -25.86
CA LYS A 489 -22.60 41.46 -25.35
C LYS A 489 -23.05 41.59 -23.89
N GLN A 490 -22.38 42.37 -23.08
CA GLN A 490 -22.81 42.65 -21.71
C GLN A 490 -23.92 43.70 -21.64
N ASN A 491 -24.03 44.59 -22.61
CA ASN A 491 -25.09 45.60 -22.70
C ASN A 491 -26.39 45.12 -23.38
N GLU A 492 -26.37 43.97 -24.06
CA GLU A 492 -27.60 43.37 -24.65
C GLU A 492 -28.33 42.40 -23.69
N THR A 493 -27.83 42.22 -22.45
CA THR A 493 -28.41 41.30 -21.46
C THR A 493 -28.90 42.03 -20.19
N VAL A 494 -29.37 43.29 -20.32
CA VAL A 494 -30.08 44.03 -19.26
C VAL A 494 -31.53 44.27 -19.67
#